data_1dd4feeca0afe94e51553323978caab7
#
_entry.id   1dd4feeca0afe94e51553323978caab7
#
_cell.length_a   1.000
_cell.length_b   1.000
_cell.length_c   1.000
_cell.angle_alpha   90.00
_cell.angle_beta   90.00
_cell.angle_gamma   90.00
#
_symmetry.space_group_name_H-M   'P 1'
#
loop_
_entity.id
_entity.type
_entity.pdbx_description
1 polymer ?
#
loop_
_entity_poly.entity_id
_entity_poly.type
_entity_poly.pdbx_seq_one_letter_code
_entity_poly.pdbx_strand_id
1 'polypeptide(L)'
;MKKYDWRAAILNEKSTIKDAIKSLIYSSLQIVLVVSSKSKLIGTVTDGDIRRGILSNLKLTESILNVIKKNPLVVTSEIDSKTV
;
A
#
# COMPACT_ATOMS: atom_id res chain seq x y z
N MET A 1 5.43 -27.49 -4.87
CA MET A 1 5.15 -26.26 -5.50
C MET A 1 4.82 -25.14 -4.52
N LYS A 2 5.31 -23.97 -4.83
CA LYS A 2 5.11 -22.87 -3.92
C LYS A 2 3.81 -22.14 -4.23
N LYS A 3 3.06 -21.85 -3.21
CA LYS A 3 1.86 -21.05 -3.37
C LYS A 3 2.12 -19.63 -2.90
N TYR A 4 1.48 -18.70 -3.56
CA TYR A 4 1.53 -17.34 -3.09
C TYR A 4 0.57 -17.18 -1.93
N ASP A 5 1.04 -16.48 -0.92
CA ASP A 5 0.18 -16.20 0.22
C ASP A 5 -0.35 -14.78 0.04
N TRP A 6 -1.47 -14.68 -0.65
CA TRP A 6 -2.04 -13.37 -0.94
C TRP A 6 -2.46 -12.63 0.33
N ARG A 7 -2.67 -13.38 1.41
CA ARG A 7 -3.02 -12.71 2.67
C ARG A 7 -1.85 -11.91 3.20
N ALA A 8 -0.64 -12.37 2.94
CA ALA A 8 0.53 -11.63 3.37
C ALA A 8 0.71 -10.34 2.58
N ALA A 9 0.00 -10.20 1.47
CA ALA A 9 0.06 -9.00 0.65
C ALA A 9 -0.96 -7.94 1.09
N ILE A 10 -1.76 -8.24 2.10
CA ILE A 10 -2.78 -7.30 2.58
C ILE A 10 -2.31 -6.67 3.87
N LEU A 11 -2.24 -5.35 3.89
CA LEU A 11 -1.83 -4.61 5.07
C LEU A 11 -2.87 -3.58 5.45
N ASN A 12 -2.90 -3.27 6.72
CA ASN A 12 -3.80 -2.28 7.27
C ASN A 12 -3.24 -0.87 7.03
N GLU A 13 -4.11 0.11 6.99
CA GLU A 13 -3.70 1.49 6.75
C GLU A 13 -2.77 2.04 7.82
N LYS A 14 -2.67 1.38 8.95
CA LYS A 14 -1.77 1.80 10.02
C LYS A 14 -0.39 1.19 9.92
N SER A 15 -0.17 0.37 8.92
CA SER A 15 1.14 -0.26 8.72
C SER A 15 2.19 0.76 8.30
N THR A 16 3.44 0.36 8.43
CA THR A 16 4.57 1.21 8.06
C THR A 16 5.14 0.78 6.71
N ILE A 17 6.03 1.62 6.20
CA ILE A 17 6.75 1.29 4.96
C ILE A 17 7.55 0.01 5.15
N LYS A 18 8.12 -0.18 6.35
CA LYS A 18 8.86 -1.41 6.64
C LYS A 18 7.95 -2.63 6.52
N ASP A 19 6.71 -2.51 6.99
CA ASP A 19 5.75 -3.60 6.88
C ASP A 19 5.48 -3.93 5.42
N ALA A 20 5.41 -2.92 4.58
CA ALA A 20 5.17 -3.13 3.15
C ALA A 20 6.33 -3.90 2.51
N ILE A 21 7.55 -3.56 2.88
CA ILE A 21 8.71 -4.27 2.35
C ILE A 21 8.68 -5.73 2.76
N LYS A 22 8.37 -6.00 4.03
CA LYS A 22 8.25 -7.37 4.49
C LYS A 22 7.16 -8.12 3.75
N SER A 23 6.05 -7.46 3.52
CA SER A 23 4.94 -8.07 2.81
C SER A 23 5.33 -8.48 1.39
N LEU A 24 6.05 -7.61 0.70
CA LEU A 24 6.50 -7.93 -0.65
C LEU A 24 7.42 -9.14 -0.67
N ILE A 25 8.25 -9.28 0.37
CA ILE A 25 9.16 -10.40 0.45
C ILE A 25 8.40 -11.70 0.76
N TYR A 26 7.53 -11.67 1.75
CA TYR A 26 6.87 -12.88 2.22
C TYR A 26 5.77 -13.37 1.29
N SER A 27 5.04 -12.46 0.67
CA SER A 27 3.94 -12.87 -0.17
C SER A 27 4.39 -13.37 -1.53
N SER A 28 5.59 -13.00 -1.95
CA SER A 28 6.09 -13.30 -3.29
C SER A 28 5.27 -12.64 -4.37
N LEU A 29 4.41 -11.73 -4.00
CA LEU A 29 3.65 -10.94 -4.95
C LEU A 29 4.37 -9.61 -5.15
N GLN A 30 4.06 -8.96 -6.25
CA GLN A 30 4.75 -7.72 -6.58
C GLN A 30 4.01 -6.49 -6.07
N ILE A 31 2.99 -6.69 -5.27
CA ILE A 31 2.12 -5.62 -4.86
C ILE A 31 1.59 -5.85 -3.46
N VAL A 32 1.37 -4.76 -2.73
CA VAL A 32 0.74 -4.79 -1.42
C VAL A 32 -0.60 -4.11 -1.53
N LEU A 33 -1.62 -4.73 -0.99
CA LEU A 33 -2.96 -4.17 -0.93
C LEU A 33 -3.16 -3.55 0.44
N VAL A 34 -3.52 -2.28 0.47
CA VAL A 34 -3.72 -1.57 1.73
C VAL A 34 -5.19 -1.36 1.97
N VAL A 35 -5.67 -1.82 3.11
CA VAL A 35 -7.08 -1.75 3.43
C VAL A 35 -7.31 -0.88 4.65
N SER A 36 -8.52 -0.34 4.74
CA SER A 36 -8.92 0.46 5.89
C SER A 36 -9.29 -0.46 7.05
N SER A 37 -9.58 0.15 8.19
CA SER A 37 -10.02 -0.61 9.35
C SER A 37 -11.33 -1.34 9.07
N LYS A 38 -12.05 -0.95 8.04
CA LYS A 38 -13.28 -1.65 7.65
C LYS A 38 -13.05 -2.62 6.50
N SER A 39 -11.80 -2.97 6.27
CA SER A 39 -11.41 -3.94 5.26
C SER A 39 -11.72 -3.51 3.83
N LYS A 40 -11.79 -2.21 3.59
CA LYS A 40 -11.98 -1.70 2.25
C LYS A 40 -10.64 -1.37 1.63
N LEU A 41 -10.46 -1.73 0.37
CA LEU A 41 -9.21 -1.45 -0.32
C LEU A 41 -9.09 0.06 -0.54
N ILE A 42 -8.05 0.66 0.03
CA ILE A 42 -7.84 2.09 -0.15
C ILE A 42 -6.70 2.40 -1.09
N GLY A 43 -5.87 1.42 -1.40
CA GLY A 43 -4.80 1.67 -2.34
C GLY A 43 -3.84 0.51 -2.42
N THR A 44 -2.79 0.70 -3.20
CA THR A 44 -1.78 -0.33 -3.42
C THR A 44 -0.39 0.27 -3.27
N VAL A 45 0.58 -0.60 -3.00
CA VAL A 45 1.98 -0.20 -2.91
C VAL A 45 2.81 -1.24 -3.65
N THR A 46 3.70 -0.75 -4.50
CA THR A 46 4.62 -1.62 -5.22
C THR A 46 6.04 -1.32 -4.78
N ASP A 47 6.97 -2.14 -5.23
CA ASP A 47 8.38 -1.92 -4.94
C ASP A 47 8.83 -0.54 -5.45
N GLY A 48 8.34 -0.14 -6.61
CA GLY A 48 8.66 1.16 -7.15
C GLY A 48 8.16 2.30 -6.28
N ASP A 49 6.97 2.14 -5.71
CA ASP A 49 6.43 3.17 -4.83
C ASP A 49 7.29 3.33 -3.60
N ILE A 50 7.74 2.22 -3.03
CA ILE A 50 8.60 2.26 -1.85
C ILE A 50 9.93 2.91 -2.19
N ARG A 51 10.49 2.54 -3.33
CA ARG A 51 11.78 3.09 -3.74
C ARG A 51 11.71 4.59 -3.92
N ARG A 52 10.65 5.08 -4.54
CA ARG A 52 10.47 6.52 -4.70
C ARG A 52 10.33 7.22 -3.35
N GLY A 53 9.63 6.57 -2.41
CA GLY A 53 9.49 7.13 -1.08
C GLY A 53 10.81 7.27 -0.38
N ILE A 54 11.64 6.24 -0.46
CA ILE A 54 12.95 6.27 0.17
C ILE A 54 13.83 7.35 -0.46
N LEU A 55 13.76 7.49 -1.76
CA LEU A 55 14.51 8.54 -2.45
C LEU A 55 14.04 9.93 -2.06
N SER A 56 12.80 10.02 -1.58
CA SER A 56 12.26 11.29 -1.08
C SER A 56 12.49 11.46 0.41
N ASN A 57 13.37 10.64 0.98
CA ASN A 57 13.78 10.74 2.38
C ASN A 57 12.75 10.25 3.38
N LEU A 58 11.82 9.43 2.94
CA LEU A 58 10.89 8.80 3.88
C LEU A 58 11.62 7.71 4.64
N LYS A 59 11.28 7.57 5.91
CA LYS A 59 11.89 6.55 6.75
C LYS A 59 11.00 5.31 6.78
N LEU A 60 11.61 4.17 7.03
CA LEU A 60 10.88 2.91 7.06
C LEU A 60 9.83 2.86 8.15
N THR A 61 9.98 3.68 9.17
CA THR A 61 9.03 3.72 10.28
C THR A 61 7.82 4.60 9.97
N GLU A 62 7.82 5.30 8.84
CA GLU A 62 6.72 6.17 8.51
C GLU A 62 5.55 5.37 7.94
N SER A 63 4.39 6.00 7.94
CA SER A 63 3.16 5.36 7.53
C SER A 63 3.21 4.90 6.09
N ILE A 64 2.63 3.73 5.84
CA ILE A 64 2.50 3.21 4.49
C ILE A 64 1.67 4.15 3.62
N LEU A 65 0.84 4.99 4.24
CA LEU A 65 0.02 5.93 3.49
C LEU A 65 0.85 6.98 2.75
N ASN A 66 2.11 7.13 3.12
CA ASN A 66 2.98 8.08 2.42
C ASN A 66 3.45 7.58 1.07
N VAL A 67 3.32 6.30 0.80
CA VAL A 67 3.77 5.73 -0.47
C VAL A 67 2.64 5.05 -1.22
N ILE A 68 1.45 5.10 -0.70
CA ILE A 68 0.32 4.40 -1.28
C ILE A 68 -0.15 5.08 -2.58
N LYS A 69 -0.53 4.26 -3.54
CA LYS A 69 -1.22 4.73 -4.74
C LYS A 69 -2.69 4.48 -4.51
N LYS A 70 -3.45 5.53 -4.38
CA LYS A 70 -4.85 5.40 -4.00
C LYS A 70 -5.67 4.69 -5.05
N ASN A 71 -6.62 3.92 -4.57
CA ASN A 71 -7.56 3.22 -5.41
C ASN A 71 -8.64 4.22 -5.87
N PRO A 72 -8.72 4.53 -7.15
CA PRO A 72 -9.69 5.52 -7.62
C PRO A 72 -11.13 5.13 -7.35
N LEU A 73 -11.40 3.84 -7.23
CA LEU A 73 -12.77 3.41 -6.97
C LEU A 73 -13.21 3.74 -5.54
N VAL A 74 -12.27 3.89 -4.64
CA VAL A 74 -12.60 4.14 -3.24
C VAL A 74 -12.84 5.60 -2.96
N VAL A 75 -12.18 6.47 -3.70
CA VAL A 75 -12.20 7.91 -3.38
C VAL A 75 -12.98 8.73 -4.37
N THR A 76 -13.86 8.10 -5.09
CA THR A 76 -14.53 8.78 -6.20
C THR A 76 -15.27 10.04 -5.80
N SER A 77 -16.12 9.93 -4.79
CA SER A 77 -16.97 11.06 -4.47
C SER A 77 -16.19 12.29 -4.04
N GLU A 78 -15.17 12.07 -3.22
CA GLU A 78 -14.40 13.21 -2.74
C GLU A 78 -13.53 13.81 -3.82
N ILE A 79 -12.95 12.95 -4.62
CA ILE A 79 -12.08 13.43 -5.67
C ILE A 79 -12.88 14.21 -6.69
N ASP A 80 -14.05 13.73 -7.01
CA ASP A 80 -14.87 14.42 -7.99
C ASP A 80 -15.19 15.84 -7.57
N SER A 81 -15.49 16.02 -6.31
CA SER A 81 -15.85 17.34 -5.85
C SER A 81 -14.67 18.29 -5.85
N LYS A 82 -13.47 17.76 -5.81
CA LYS A 82 -12.31 18.61 -5.75
C LYS A 82 -11.64 18.86 -7.06
N THR A 83 -11.69 17.93 -7.94
CA THR A 83 -10.95 18.04 -9.18
C THR A 83 -11.67 18.84 -10.24
N VAL A 84 -12.91 19.05 -10.06
CA VAL A 84 -13.65 19.80 -11.06
C VAL A 84 -13.32 21.26 -11.05
#